data_84994c69113b9e4dcdd39d54d56778db
#
_entry.id   84994c69113b9e4dcdd39d54d56778db
#
_cell.length_a   1.000
_cell.length_b   1.000
_cell.length_c   1.000
_cell.angle_alpha   90.00
_cell.angle_beta   90.00
_cell.angle_gamma   90.00
#
_symmetry.space_group_name_H-M   'P 1'
#
loop_
_entity.id
_entity.type
_entity.pdbx_description
1 polymer ?
#
loop_
_entity_poly.entity_id
_entity_poly.type
_entity_poly.pdbx_seq_one_letter_code
_entity_poly.pdbx_strand_id
1 'polypeptide(L)'
;MAETVLLAEDDQPSREIYHNVLDAVGYHVIDAANGSAALDLLDSEPVDLLLTDLMMPGMTGIQLLERARQRKPDLRAIVMTGHSTSEAVIGALRNQACEFLTKPFHTNELVDAVRSAMSRDVACQIEVLSDRPDWIELKVPCDLSAVEPIQKFLSHLHEHIPKETRDAVGAVFRELLNNAIEHGGKCDPSKRVEIKYIHLKRAILYSIKDPGDGFNIEEIEHAAFANPPDQPTRHMDVRRELGLRPGGFGIMLASQVIDELVYNEKHNELIFVKYIDPSPQK
;
A
#
# COMPACT_ATOMS: atom_id res chain seq x y z
N MET A 1 -17.63 -16.24 -16.83
CA MET A 1 -16.43 -16.69 -17.56
C MET A 1 -15.30 -16.64 -16.55
N ALA A 2 -14.27 -17.48 -16.65
CA ALA A 2 -13.10 -17.39 -15.77
C ALA A 2 -12.39 -16.07 -16.07
N GLU A 3 -11.90 -15.38 -15.03
CA GLU A 3 -11.10 -14.16 -15.17
C GLU A 3 -9.73 -14.51 -15.76
N THR A 4 -9.21 -13.66 -16.66
CA THR A 4 -8.00 -13.93 -17.42
C THR A 4 -6.81 -13.17 -16.83
N VAL A 5 -5.76 -13.90 -16.42
CA VAL A 5 -4.50 -13.37 -15.92
C VAL A 5 -3.42 -13.51 -17.00
N LEU A 6 -2.84 -12.39 -17.43
CA LEU A 6 -1.63 -12.39 -18.27
C LEU A 6 -0.41 -12.41 -17.37
N LEU A 7 0.35 -13.50 -17.42
CA LEU A 7 1.57 -13.70 -16.65
C LEU A 7 2.80 -13.41 -17.51
N ALA A 8 3.52 -12.32 -17.21
CA ALA A 8 4.77 -11.96 -17.84
C ALA A 8 5.96 -12.25 -16.92
N GLU A 9 6.71 -13.30 -17.22
CA GLU A 9 7.86 -13.81 -16.43
C GLU A 9 8.88 -14.42 -17.39
N ASP A 10 10.13 -14.01 -17.35
CA ASP A 10 11.16 -14.55 -18.25
C ASP A 10 11.74 -15.88 -17.78
N ASP A 11 11.80 -16.11 -16.44
CA ASP A 11 12.25 -17.38 -15.88
C ASP A 11 11.19 -18.47 -16.07
N GLN A 12 11.49 -19.45 -16.95
CA GLN A 12 10.53 -20.49 -17.29
C GLN A 12 10.06 -21.32 -16.09
N PRO A 13 10.93 -21.78 -15.17
CA PRO A 13 10.48 -22.51 -13.97
C PRO A 13 9.51 -21.72 -13.11
N SER A 14 9.79 -20.43 -12.85
CA SER A 14 8.92 -19.55 -12.09
C SER A 14 7.58 -19.33 -12.78
N ARG A 15 7.59 -19.11 -14.11
CA ARG A 15 6.38 -18.94 -14.92
C ARG A 15 5.49 -20.19 -14.86
N GLU A 16 6.06 -21.39 -15.00
CA GLU A 16 5.31 -22.65 -14.90
C GLU A 16 4.68 -22.85 -13.51
N ILE A 17 5.40 -22.51 -12.44
CA ILE A 17 4.89 -22.59 -11.06
C ILE A 17 3.70 -21.64 -10.87
N TYR A 18 3.85 -20.37 -11.25
CA TYR A 18 2.80 -19.36 -11.05
C TYR A 18 1.58 -19.66 -11.92
N HIS A 19 1.79 -20.09 -13.18
CA HIS A 19 0.72 -20.56 -14.06
C HIS A 19 -0.11 -21.67 -13.39
N ASN A 20 0.54 -22.77 -12.99
CA ASN A 20 -0.13 -23.92 -12.39
C ASN A 20 -0.88 -23.56 -11.10
N VAL A 21 -0.32 -22.67 -10.28
CA VAL A 21 -0.96 -22.21 -9.04
C VAL A 21 -2.23 -21.42 -9.33
N LEU A 22 -2.21 -20.51 -10.30
CA LEU A 22 -3.36 -19.67 -10.64
C LEU A 22 -4.43 -20.45 -11.40
N ASP A 23 -4.04 -21.36 -12.30
CA ASP A 23 -4.96 -22.27 -13.01
C ASP A 23 -5.69 -23.19 -12.02
N ALA A 24 -4.98 -23.75 -11.04
CA ALA A 24 -5.55 -24.61 -10.01
C ALA A 24 -6.62 -23.94 -9.14
N VAL A 25 -6.61 -22.61 -9.03
CA VAL A 25 -7.63 -21.84 -8.29
C VAL A 25 -8.71 -21.24 -9.21
N GLY A 26 -8.67 -21.55 -10.51
CA GLY A 26 -9.75 -21.30 -11.46
C GLY A 26 -9.59 -20.06 -12.35
N TYR A 27 -8.42 -19.43 -12.39
CA TYR A 27 -8.12 -18.35 -13.35
C TYR A 27 -7.74 -18.96 -14.73
N HIS A 28 -8.05 -18.24 -15.79
CA HIS A 28 -7.48 -18.53 -17.11
C HIS A 28 -6.14 -17.81 -17.26
N VAL A 29 -5.03 -18.55 -17.34
CA VAL A 29 -3.69 -17.98 -17.37
C VAL A 29 -3.13 -17.99 -18.79
N ILE A 30 -2.62 -16.83 -19.24
CA ILE A 30 -1.94 -16.66 -20.52
C ILE A 30 -0.49 -16.25 -20.22
N ASP A 31 0.47 -17.01 -20.76
CA ASP A 31 1.90 -16.82 -20.48
C ASP A 31 2.58 -15.94 -21.51
N ALA A 32 3.45 -15.06 -21.03
CA ALA A 32 4.39 -14.28 -21.84
C ALA A 32 5.81 -14.42 -21.28
N ALA A 33 6.78 -14.79 -22.11
CA ALA A 33 8.18 -14.94 -21.71
C ALA A 33 8.96 -13.62 -21.67
N ASN A 34 8.36 -12.50 -22.02
CA ASN A 34 8.96 -11.16 -22.00
C ASN A 34 7.89 -10.08 -22.19
N GLY A 35 8.29 -8.81 -21.94
CA GLY A 35 7.36 -7.69 -22.04
C GLY A 35 6.79 -7.42 -23.43
N SER A 36 7.52 -7.73 -24.52
CA SER A 36 7.00 -7.55 -25.88
C SER A 36 5.88 -8.53 -26.18
N ALA A 37 6.09 -9.82 -25.88
CA ALA A 37 5.07 -10.85 -26.03
C ALA A 37 3.83 -10.54 -25.18
N ALA A 38 4.02 -10.02 -23.97
CA ALA A 38 2.92 -9.60 -23.12
C ALA A 38 2.09 -8.46 -23.74
N LEU A 39 2.72 -7.48 -24.38
CA LEU A 39 2.00 -6.39 -25.08
C LEU A 39 1.19 -6.91 -26.29
N ASP A 40 1.75 -7.84 -27.06
CA ASP A 40 1.06 -8.44 -28.20
C ASP A 40 -0.19 -9.23 -27.75
N LEU A 41 -0.08 -9.94 -26.61
CA LEU A 41 -1.20 -10.67 -26.00
C LEU A 41 -2.26 -9.73 -25.41
N LEU A 42 -1.85 -8.60 -24.83
CA LEU A 42 -2.79 -7.58 -24.37
C LEU A 42 -3.65 -7.00 -25.49
N ASP A 43 -3.13 -6.94 -26.71
CA ASP A 43 -3.87 -6.42 -27.86
C ASP A 43 -4.83 -7.47 -28.46
N SER A 44 -4.52 -8.78 -28.32
CA SER A 44 -5.28 -9.87 -28.94
C SER A 44 -6.24 -10.60 -28.00
N GLU A 45 -6.00 -10.54 -26.68
CA GLU A 45 -6.73 -11.33 -25.69
C GLU A 45 -7.48 -10.45 -24.67
N PRO A 46 -8.62 -10.96 -24.15
CA PRO A 46 -9.35 -10.28 -23.08
C PRO A 46 -8.63 -10.51 -21.73
N VAL A 47 -7.73 -9.61 -21.36
CA VAL A 47 -6.98 -9.67 -20.10
C VAL A 47 -7.64 -8.81 -19.04
N ASP A 48 -7.90 -9.40 -17.86
CA ASP A 48 -8.47 -8.74 -16.68
C ASP A 48 -7.39 -8.24 -15.72
N LEU A 49 -6.26 -8.98 -15.64
CA LEU A 49 -5.12 -8.63 -14.78
C LEU A 49 -3.79 -8.97 -15.45
N LEU A 50 -2.84 -8.03 -15.35
CA LEU A 50 -1.43 -8.23 -15.68
C LEU A 50 -0.64 -8.56 -14.42
N LEU A 51 -0.01 -9.74 -14.39
CA LEU A 51 0.96 -10.15 -13.39
C LEU A 51 2.34 -10.14 -14.05
N THR A 52 3.24 -9.23 -13.66
CA THR A 52 4.52 -9.07 -14.34
C THR A 52 5.72 -9.13 -13.42
N ASP A 53 6.77 -9.85 -13.82
CA ASP A 53 8.08 -9.66 -13.20
C ASP A 53 8.62 -8.26 -13.52
N LEU A 54 9.32 -7.67 -12.54
CA LEU A 54 9.97 -6.37 -12.70
C LEU A 54 11.15 -6.43 -13.66
N MET A 55 11.98 -7.48 -13.52
CA MET A 55 13.28 -7.59 -14.18
C MET A 55 13.22 -8.59 -15.33
N MET A 56 12.79 -8.14 -16.49
CA MET A 56 12.78 -8.96 -17.71
C MET A 56 13.76 -8.41 -18.75
N PRO A 57 14.38 -9.26 -19.58
CA PRO A 57 15.24 -8.82 -20.68
C PRO A 57 14.51 -7.94 -21.70
N GLY A 58 15.16 -6.86 -22.13
CA GLY A 58 14.66 -5.96 -23.17
C GLY A 58 13.60 -4.96 -22.73
N MET A 59 12.62 -5.36 -21.93
CA MET A 59 11.58 -4.49 -21.40
C MET A 59 11.31 -4.85 -19.95
N THR A 60 11.50 -3.91 -19.03
CA THR A 60 11.18 -4.11 -17.60
C THR A 60 9.67 -4.17 -17.37
N GLY A 61 9.25 -4.79 -16.25
CA GLY A 61 7.83 -4.83 -15.86
C GLY A 61 7.20 -3.45 -15.69
N ILE A 62 7.98 -2.44 -15.23
CA ILE A 62 7.49 -1.05 -15.16
C ILE A 62 7.26 -0.47 -16.55
N GLN A 63 8.18 -0.67 -17.49
CA GLN A 63 7.99 -0.23 -18.87
C GLN A 63 6.82 -0.96 -19.57
N LEU A 64 6.64 -2.25 -19.26
CA LEU A 64 5.49 -3.02 -19.72
C LEU A 64 4.19 -2.41 -19.16
N LEU A 65 4.14 -2.16 -17.86
CA LEU A 65 2.96 -1.60 -17.20
C LEU A 65 2.60 -0.21 -17.74
N GLU A 66 3.61 0.67 -17.94
CA GLU A 66 3.42 1.99 -18.54
C GLU A 66 2.77 1.90 -19.92
N ARG A 67 3.28 1.03 -20.80
CA ARG A 67 2.73 0.83 -22.15
C ARG A 67 1.37 0.14 -22.13
N ALA A 68 1.16 -0.78 -21.19
CA ALA A 68 -0.12 -1.45 -21.00
C ALA A 68 -1.22 -0.45 -20.58
N ARG A 69 -0.90 0.50 -19.69
CA ARG A 69 -1.81 1.58 -19.28
C ARG A 69 -2.21 2.51 -20.41
N GLN A 70 -1.31 2.80 -21.33
CA GLN A 70 -1.63 3.61 -22.52
C GLN A 70 -2.66 2.93 -23.42
N ARG A 71 -2.73 1.59 -23.42
CA ARG A 71 -3.66 0.77 -24.23
C ARG A 71 -4.96 0.45 -23.48
N LYS A 72 -4.84 0.09 -22.19
CA LYS A 72 -5.93 -0.31 -21.30
C LYS A 72 -5.78 0.46 -19.97
N PRO A 73 -6.31 1.67 -19.84
CA PRO A 73 -6.15 2.51 -18.63
C PRO A 73 -6.63 1.84 -17.34
N ASP A 74 -7.67 1.02 -17.42
CA ASP A 74 -8.29 0.35 -16.27
C ASP A 74 -7.73 -1.06 -16.01
N LEU A 75 -6.68 -1.48 -16.73
CA LEU A 75 -6.07 -2.79 -16.54
C LEU A 75 -5.52 -2.94 -15.12
N ARG A 76 -5.96 -3.94 -14.39
CA ARG A 76 -5.38 -4.26 -13.08
C ARG A 76 -3.98 -4.84 -13.27
N ALA A 77 -3.06 -4.50 -12.36
CA ALA A 77 -1.69 -4.98 -12.48
C ALA A 77 -1.06 -5.28 -11.13
N ILE A 78 -0.29 -6.35 -11.09
CA ILE A 78 0.57 -6.75 -9.97
C ILE A 78 2.00 -6.84 -10.48
N VAL A 79 2.94 -6.24 -9.73
CA VAL A 79 4.37 -6.30 -10.04
C VAL A 79 5.06 -7.26 -9.07
N MET A 80 5.82 -8.22 -9.61
CA MET A 80 6.67 -9.14 -8.83
C MET A 80 8.13 -8.72 -8.96
N THR A 81 8.93 -8.86 -7.91
CA THR A 81 10.36 -8.54 -7.98
C THR A 81 11.19 -9.33 -6.97
N GLY A 82 12.40 -9.71 -7.36
CA GLY A 82 13.42 -10.26 -6.45
C GLY A 82 14.20 -9.20 -5.68
N HIS A 83 14.16 -7.94 -6.12
CA HIS A 83 14.86 -6.83 -5.48
C HIS A 83 13.96 -5.58 -5.55
N SER A 84 13.46 -5.16 -4.41
CA SER A 84 12.66 -3.93 -4.31
C SER A 84 13.61 -2.74 -4.14
N THR A 85 13.88 -2.01 -5.23
CA THR A 85 14.48 -0.68 -5.11
C THR A 85 13.38 0.37 -4.92
N SER A 86 13.71 1.49 -4.27
CA SER A 86 12.74 2.59 -4.09
C SER A 86 12.19 3.08 -5.43
N GLU A 87 13.03 3.12 -6.48
CA GLU A 87 12.64 3.52 -7.83
C GLU A 87 11.61 2.56 -8.44
N ALA A 88 11.79 1.24 -8.23
CA ALA A 88 10.87 0.22 -8.72
C ALA A 88 9.50 0.32 -8.03
N VAL A 89 9.50 0.48 -6.73
CA VAL A 89 8.28 0.65 -5.91
C VAL A 89 7.54 1.92 -6.33
N ILE A 90 8.23 3.05 -6.48
CA ILE A 90 7.66 4.31 -6.95
C ILE A 90 7.13 4.18 -8.38
N GLY A 91 7.89 3.52 -9.26
CA GLY A 91 7.46 3.25 -10.64
C GLY A 91 6.18 2.42 -10.71
N ALA A 92 6.03 1.40 -9.86
CA ALA A 92 4.82 0.61 -9.76
C ALA A 92 3.63 1.44 -9.28
N LEU A 93 3.81 2.27 -8.23
CA LEU A 93 2.78 3.19 -7.73
C LEU A 93 2.32 4.19 -8.82
N ARG A 94 3.25 4.81 -9.53
CA ARG A 94 2.95 5.77 -10.62
C ARG A 94 2.11 5.17 -11.72
N ASN A 95 2.39 3.92 -12.05
CA ASN A 95 1.64 3.19 -13.05
C ASN A 95 0.45 2.45 -12.43
N GLN A 96 0.02 2.85 -11.23
CA GLN A 96 -1.19 2.36 -10.56
C GLN A 96 -1.21 0.83 -10.42
N ALA A 97 -0.08 0.21 -10.11
CA ALA A 97 -0.06 -1.21 -9.75
C ALA A 97 -0.95 -1.43 -8.51
N CYS A 98 -1.79 -2.46 -8.56
CA CYS A 98 -2.71 -2.78 -7.46
C CYS A 98 -1.98 -3.41 -6.28
N GLU A 99 -0.89 -4.12 -6.56
CA GLU A 99 -0.12 -4.87 -5.57
C GLU A 99 1.34 -4.99 -6.00
N PHE A 100 2.22 -5.23 -5.03
CA PHE A 100 3.64 -5.45 -5.24
C PHE A 100 4.07 -6.68 -4.43
N LEU A 101 4.63 -7.70 -5.09
CA LEU A 101 5.06 -8.95 -4.47
C LEU A 101 6.59 -9.07 -4.50
N THR A 102 7.20 -9.23 -3.34
CA THR A 102 8.67 -9.43 -3.24
C THR A 102 9.01 -10.92 -3.23
N LYS A 103 9.76 -11.37 -4.23
CA LYS A 103 10.29 -12.74 -4.31
C LYS A 103 11.42 -12.93 -3.26
N PRO A 104 11.49 -14.07 -2.56
CA PRO A 104 10.58 -15.21 -2.65
C PRO A 104 9.28 -14.97 -1.86
N PHE A 105 8.14 -15.34 -2.43
CA PHE A 105 6.83 -15.32 -1.79
C PHE A 105 6.20 -16.72 -1.82
N HIS A 106 5.29 -16.98 -0.89
CA HIS A 106 4.53 -18.23 -0.86
C HIS A 106 3.41 -18.20 -1.91
N THR A 107 3.03 -19.37 -2.42
CA THR A 107 1.95 -19.49 -3.41
C THR A 107 0.61 -18.90 -2.94
N ASN A 108 0.33 -18.99 -1.64
CA ASN A 108 -0.87 -18.37 -1.06
C ASN A 108 -0.84 -16.84 -1.16
N GLU A 109 0.32 -16.21 -0.98
CA GLU A 109 0.46 -14.75 -1.13
C GLU A 109 0.16 -14.29 -2.56
N LEU A 110 0.61 -15.08 -3.57
CA LEU A 110 0.29 -14.84 -4.96
C LEU A 110 -1.23 -14.91 -5.21
N VAL A 111 -1.87 -15.99 -4.74
CA VAL A 111 -3.32 -16.20 -4.91
C VAL A 111 -4.11 -15.08 -4.23
N ASP A 112 -3.73 -14.72 -3.01
CA ASP A 112 -4.40 -13.66 -2.24
C ASP A 112 -4.23 -12.29 -2.89
N ALA A 113 -3.05 -11.99 -3.44
CA ALA A 113 -2.79 -10.75 -4.18
C ALA A 113 -3.65 -10.66 -5.45
N VAL A 114 -3.72 -11.75 -6.24
CA VAL A 114 -4.55 -11.80 -7.46
C VAL A 114 -6.04 -11.66 -7.10
N ARG A 115 -6.52 -12.39 -6.10
CA ARG A 115 -7.91 -12.30 -5.63
C ARG A 115 -8.24 -10.89 -5.13
N SER A 116 -7.35 -10.28 -4.35
CA SER A 116 -7.50 -8.90 -3.87
C SER A 116 -7.55 -7.90 -5.02
N ALA A 117 -6.67 -8.02 -6.01
CA ALA A 117 -6.66 -7.14 -7.17
C ALA A 117 -7.92 -7.30 -8.03
N MET A 118 -8.43 -8.53 -8.20
CA MET A 118 -9.65 -8.81 -8.97
C MET A 118 -10.92 -8.31 -8.28
N SER A 119 -10.99 -8.37 -6.95
CA SER A 119 -12.18 -7.95 -6.18
C SER A 119 -12.38 -6.44 -6.09
N ARG A 120 -11.42 -5.63 -6.48
CA ARG A 120 -11.52 -4.16 -6.43
C ARG A 120 -12.28 -3.63 -7.64
N ASP A 121 -13.33 -2.84 -7.39
CA ASP A 121 -14.14 -2.22 -8.47
C ASP A 121 -13.38 -1.13 -9.24
N VAL A 122 -12.29 -0.62 -8.69
CA VAL A 122 -11.49 0.46 -9.30
C VAL A 122 -10.00 0.11 -9.22
N ALA A 123 -9.29 0.28 -10.33
CA ALA A 123 -7.82 0.29 -10.34
C ALA A 123 -7.32 1.24 -9.24
N CYS A 124 -6.24 0.87 -8.57
CA CYS A 124 -5.72 1.61 -7.42
C CYS A 124 -5.48 3.08 -7.79
N GLN A 125 -6.41 3.97 -7.41
CA GLN A 125 -6.38 5.40 -7.76
C GLN A 125 -5.43 6.18 -6.83
N ILE A 126 -4.21 5.68 -6.68
CA ILE A 126 -3.15 6.38 -5.96
C ILE A 126 -2.49 7.36 -6.93
N GLU A 127 -2.56 8.65 -6.61
CA GLU A 127 -1.84 9.68 -7.35
C GLU A 127 -0.48 9.90 -6.70
N VAL A 128 0.59 9.74 -7.46
CA VAL A 128 1.96 10.07 -7.03
C VAL A 128 2.27 11.49 -7.45
N LEU A 129 2.38 12.41 -6.48
CA LEU A 129 2.63 13.83 -6.72
C LEU A 129 4.13 14.15 -6.73
N SER A 130 4.92 13.46 -5.91
CA SER A 130 6.37 13.54 -5.89
C SER A 130 6.96 12.14 -5.82
N ASP A 131 8.10 11.93 -6.47
CA ASP A 131 8.70 10.62 -6.71
C ASP A 131 10.19 10.56 -6.42
N ARG A 132 10.71 11.50 -5.68
CA ARG A 132 12.09 11.41 -5.22
C ARG A 132 12.18 10.28 -4.19
N PRO A 133 13.22 9.42 -4.23
CA PRO A 133 13.33 8.28 -3.31
C PRO A 133 13.25 8.64 -1.83
N ASP A 134 13.68 9.85 -1.49
CA ASP A 134 13.70 10.44 -0.16
C ASP A 134 12.53 11.40 0.14
N TRP A 135 11.65 11.66 -0.86
CA TRP A 135 10.47 12.51 -0.72
C TRP A 135 9.34 12.03 -1.63
N ILE A 136 8.39 11.35 -1.05
CA ILE A 136 7.22 10.81 -1.76
C ILE A 136 5.96 11.52 -1.26
N GLU A 137 5.14 11.99 -2.19
CA GLU A 137 3.83 12.54 -1.90
C GLU A 137 2.77 11.76 -2.68
N LEU A 138 1.74 11.30 -1.95
CA LEU A 138 0.65 10.51 -2.49
C LEU A 138 -0.70 11.17 -2.17
N LYS A 139 -1.66 11.05 -3.10
CA LYS A 139 -3.07 11.22 -2.80
C LYS A 139 -3.77 9.89 -2.97
N VAL A 140 -4.50 9.49 -1.94
CA VAL A 140 -5.18 8.19 -1.88
C VAL A 140 -6.66 8.38 -1.64
N PRO A 141 -7.54 7.55 -2.24
CA PRO A 141 -8.97 7.63 -1.98
C PRO A 141 -9.27 7.31 -0.51
N CYS A 142 -10.32 7.92 0.03
CA CYS A 142 -10.83 7.58 1.36
C CYS A 142 -11.61 6.26 1.34
N ASP A 143 -10.88 5.18 0.99
CA ASP A 143 -11.35 3.80 0.95
C ASP A 143 -10.39 2.92 1.77
N LEU A 144 -10.92 2.15 2.72
CA LEU A 144 -10.13 1.27 3.57
C LEU A 144 -9.38 0.18 2.80
N SER A 145 -9.86 -0.20 1.62
CA SER A 145 -9.18 -1.16 0.75
C SER A 145 -7.84 -0.64 0.22
N ALA A 146 -7.61 0.69 0.24
CA ALA A 146 -6.35 1.29 -0.17
C ALA A 146 -5.24 1.19 0.90
N VAL A 147 -5.59 0.94 2.16
CA VAL A 147 -4.64 1.03 3.29
C VAL A 147 -3.56 -0.04 3.20
N GLU A 148 -3.93 -1.29 3.00
CA GLU A 148 -2.98 -2.41 2.97
C GLU A 148 -1.98 -2.30 1.81
N PRO A 149 -2.39 -2.03 0.55
CA PRO A 149 -1.45 -1.80 -0.54
C PRO A 149 -0.46 -0.67 -0.27
N ILE A 150 -0.96 0.47 0.22
CA ILE A 150 -0.10 1.62 0.52
C ILE A 150 0.91 1.27 1.59
N GLN A 151 0.48 0.59 2.66
CA GLN A 151 1.38 0.15 3.71
C GLN A 151 2.46 -0.81 3.17
N LYS A 152 2.09 -1.77 2.33
CA LYS A 152 3.04 -2.67 1.69
C LYS A 152 4.03 -1.89 0.82
N PHE A 153 3.56 -0.98 -0.02
CA PHE A 153 4.43 -0.14 -0.84
C PHE A 153 5.43 0.66 0.02
N LEU A 154 4.95 1.35 1.04
CA LEU A 154 5.81 2.16 1.91
C LEU A 154 6.78 1.30 2.73
N SER A 155 6.41 0.08 3.11
CA SER A 155 7.29 -0.83 3.85
C SER A 155 8.54 -1.23 3.06
N HIS A 156 8.45 -1.31 1.74
CA HIS A 156 9.60 -1.60 0.86
C HIS A 156 10.63 -0.45 0.81
N LEU A 157 10.19 0.79 1.10
CA LEU A 157 11.12 1.94 1.18
C LEU A 157 12.00 1.87 2.42
N HIS A 158 11.66 1.04 3.39
CA HIS A 158 12.32 0.94 4.69
C HIS A 158 13.22 -0.31 4.85
N GLU A 159 13.63 -0.95 3.77
CA GLU A 159 14.44 -2.19 3.86
C GLU A 159 15.77 -2.01 4.63
N HIS A 160 16.30 -0.78 4.66
CA HIS A 160 17.50 -0.41 5.42
C HIS A 160 17.26 -0.19 6.93
N ILE A 161 15.99 -0.20 7.38
CA ILE A 161 15.60 -0.01 8.78
C ILE A 161 15.44 -1.38 9.46
N PRO A 162 15.84 -1.54 10.74
CA PRO A 162 15.61 -2.77 11.47
C PRO A 162 14.15 -3.22 11.41
N LYS A 163 13.93 -4.52 11.21
CA LYS A 163 12.58 -5.08 10.99
C LYS A 163 11.59 -4.68 12.09
N GLU A 164 12.00 -4.75 13.35
CA GLU A 164 11.15 -4.39 14.50
C GLU A 164 10.66 -2.94 14.42
N THR A 165 11.55 -2.01 14.09
CA THR A 165 11.21 -0.58 13.93
C THR A 165 10.29 -0.39 12.73
N ARG A 166 10.57 -1.05 11.62
CA ARG A 166 9.75 -0.99 10.41
C ARG A 166 8.33 -1.49 10.65
N ASP A 167 8.19 -2.65 11.30
CA ASP A 167 6.89 -3.25 11.62
C ASP A 167 6.09 -2.36 12.57
N ALA A 168 6.76 -1.77 13.58
CA ALA A 168 6.13 -0.86 14.53
C ALA A 168 5.66 0.45 13.86
N VAL A 169 6.51 1.08 13.04
CA VAL A 169 6.15 2.28 12.25
C VAL A 169 5.01 1.97 11.28
N GLY A 170 5.06 0.82 10.61
CA GLY A 170 4.00 0.38 9.70
C GLY A 170 2.64 0.19 10.40
N ALA A 171 2.64 -0.33 11.64
CA ALA A 171 1.42 -0.47 12.42
C ALA A 171 0.82 0.89 12.82
N VAL A 172 1.67 1.83 13.25
CA VAL A 172 1.25 3.21 13.54
C VAL A 172 0.71 3.89 12.29
N PHE A 173 1.44 3.82 11.17
CA PHE A 173 1.01 4.41 9.91
C PHE A 173 -0.36 3.88 9.48
N ARG A 174 -0.57 2.54 9.55
CA ARG A 174 -1.86 1.91 9.22
C ARG A 174 -2.99 2.48 10.05
N GLU A 175 -2.80 2.56 11.37
CA GLU A 175 -3.84 3.02 12.27
C GLU A 175 -4.18 4.50 12.05
N LEU A 176 -3.17 5.34 11.83
CA LEU A 176 -3.36 6.77 11.56
C LEU A 176 -4.02 7.01 10.19
N LEU A 177 -3.65 6.23 9.17
CA LEU A 177 -4.28 6.30 7.85
C LEU A 177 -5.74 5.83 7.90
N ASN A 178 -6.04 4.74 8.64
CA ASN A 178 -7.41 4.32 8.86
C ASN A 178 -8.25 5.43 9.50
N ASN A 179 -7.71 6.09 10.52
CA ASN A 179 -8.41 7.20 11.17
C ASN A 179 -8.66 8.37 10.21
N ALA A 180 -7.70 8.73 9.38
CA ALA A 180 -7.85 9.77 8.36
C ALA A 180 -8.95 9.42 7.34
N ILE A 181 -9.05 8.15 6.93
CA ILE A 181 -10.08 7.66 5.99
C ILE A 181 -11.45 7.60 6.66
N GLU A 182 -11.57 6.97 7.83
CA GLU A 182 -12.83 6.74 8.52
C GLU A 182 -13.44 8.04 9.06
N HIS A 183 -12.65 8.82 9.77
CA HIS A 183 -13.15 9.99 10.49
C HIS A 183 -13.05 11.27 9.66
N GLY A 184 -11.90 11.53 9.04
CA GLY A 184 -11.68 12.70 8.19
C GLY A 184 -12.38 12.59 6.83
N GLY A 185 -12.19 11.47 6.16
CA GLY A 185 -12.79 11.17 4.85
C GLY A 185 -14.19 10.64 4.88
N LYS A 186 -14.64 10.06 6.01
CA LYS A 186 -15.95 9.39 6.19
C LYS A 186 -16.15 8.24 5.22
N CYS A 187 -15.07 7.52 4.88
CA CYS A 187 -15.03 6.45 3.88
C CYS A 187 -15.66 6.86 2.53
N ASP A 188 -15.54 8.12 2.14
CA ASP A 188 -16.04 8.63 0.86
C ASP A 188 -14.92 8.51 -0.21
N PRO A 189 -14.99 7.57 -1.17
CA PRO A 189 -13.94 7.33 -2.14
C PRO A 189 -13.72 8.49 -3.12
N SER A 190 -14.62 9.48 -3.17
CA SER A 190 -14.43 10.70 -3.96
C SER A 190 -13.45 11.68 -3.29
N LYS A 191 -13.26 11.57 -1.99
CA LYS A 191 -12.31 12.37 -1.21
C LYS A 191 -10.93 11.74 -1.20
N ARG A 192 -9.92 12.54 -0.86
CA ARG A 192 -8.51 12.11 -0.85
C ARG A 192 -7.84 12.42 0.48
N VAL A 193 -7.07 11.46 0.99
CA VAL A 193 -6.07 11.68 2.03
C VAL A 193 -4.75 12.00 1.33
N GLU A 194 -4.05 13.04 1.79
CA GLU A 194 -2.71 13.37 1.33
C GLU A 194 -1.69 12.73 2.29
N ILE A 195 -0.72 12.00 1.73
CA ILE A 195 0.34 11.33 2.47
C ILE A 195 1.67 11.88 1.98
N LYS A 196 2.54 12.28 2.90
CA LYS A 196 3.92 12.61 2.59
C LYS A 196 4.84 11.68 3.38
N TYR A 197 5.83 11.16 2.69
CA TYR A 197 6.92 10.40 3.28
C TYR A 197 8.22 11.12 2.97
N ILE A 198 9.03 11.37 4.00
CA ILE A 198 10.33 12.01 3.86
C ILE A 198 11.36 11.15 4.59
N HIS A 199 12.37 10.72 3.85
CA HIS A 199 13.52 10.01 4.39
C HIS A 199 14.68 10.98 4.59
N LEU A 200 15.05 11.16 5.83
CA LEU A 200 16.22 11.96 6.22
C LEU A 200 17.35 11.04 6.66
N LYS A 201 18.58 11.55 6.68
CA LYS A 201 19.76 10.77 7.05
C LYS A 201 19.62 9.98 8.37
N ARG A 202 18.85 10.48 9.32
CA ARG A 202 18.69 9.91 10.67
C ARG A 202 17.24 9.83 11.14
N ALA A 203 16.28 10.05 10.27
CA ALA A 203 14.87 10.03 10.61
C ALA A 203 14.00 9.71 9.40
N ILE A 204 12.85 9.13 9.65
CA ILE A 204 11.74 9.09 8.71
C ILE A 204 10.61 9.94 9.25
N LEU A 205 9.96 10.65 8.36
CA LEU A 205 8.84 11.52 8.65
C LEU A 205 7.66 11.13 7.77
N TYR A 206 6.50 11.02 8.37
CA TYR A 206 5.23 10.91 7.68
C TYR A 206 4.35 12.11 8.02
N SER A 207 3.68 12.67 7.00
CA SER A 207 2.54 13.54 7.17
C SER A 207 1.32 12.84 6.59
N ILE A 208 0.21 12.85 7.31
CA ILE A 208 -1.09 12.35 6.87
C ILE A 208 -2.09 13.47 7.07
N LYS A 209 -2.71 13.92 5.96
CA LYS A 209 -3.71 14.99 5.97
C LYS A 209 -5.01 14.46 5.42
N ASP A 210 -6.04 14.50 6.24
CA ASP A 210 -7.38 14.12 5.85
C ASP A 210 -8.18 15.30 5.27
N PRO A 211 -9.24 15.02 4.48
CA PRO A 211 -10.07 16.06 3.86
C PRO A 211 -11.14 16.65 4.79
N GLY A 212 -11.13 16.28 6.08
CA GLY A 212 -12.12 16.74 7.05
C GLY A 212 -11.83 18.13 7.61
N ASP A 213 -12.77 18.59 8.42
CA ASP A 213 -12.66 19.88 9.10
C ASP A 213 -11.80 19.83 10.37
N GLY A 214 -11.24 18.66 10.66
CA GLY A 214 -10.49 18.38 11.87
C GLY A 214 -11.37 17.91 13.04
N PHE A 215 -10.76 17.77 14.21
CA PHE A 215 -11.46 17.32 15.41
C PHE A 215 -10.93 18.03 16.66
N ASN A 216 -11.76 18.09 17.70
CA ASN A 216 -11.32 18.52 19.00
C ASN A 216 -10.83 17.32 19.81
N ILE A 217 -9.55 17.31 20.21
CA ILE A 217 -8.95 16.21 20.98
C ILE A 217 -9.70 15.96 22.29
N GLU A 218 -10.23 17.01 22.92
CA GLU A 218 -10.96 16.92 24.19
C GLU A 218 -12.33 16.22 24.06
N GLU A 219 -12.88 16.12 22.84
CA GLU A 219 -14.19 15.52 22.55
C GLU A 219 -14.12 14.06 22.09
N ILE A 220 -12.93 13.47 21.98
CA ILE A 220 -12.76 12.10 21.48
C ILE A 220 -12.87 11.08 22.62
N GLU A 221 -14.08 10.73 23.01
CA GLU A 221 -14.33 9.70 24.05
C GLU A 221 -14.02 8.26 23.59
N HIS A 222 -13.96 8.00 22.28
CA HIS A 222 -13.77 6.68 21.70
C HIS A 222 -12.29 6.30 21.44
N ALA A 223 -11.34 7.10 21.91
CA ALA A 223 -9.92 6.82 21.79
C ALA A 223 -9.33 6.38 23.15
N ALA A 224 -8.36 5.46 23.10
CA ALA A 224 -7.78 4.87 24.32
C ALA A 224 -7.13 5.87 25.28
N PHE A 225 -6.62 7.00 24.78
CA PHE A 225 -6.01 8.04 25.61
C PHE A 225 -7.04 8.83 26.46
N ALA A 226 -8.34 8.79 26.06
CA ALA A 226 -9.43 9.43 26.79
C ALA A 226 -9.98 8.56 27.94
N ASN A 227 -9.47 7.33 28.11
CA ASN A 227 -9.94 6.44 29.15
C ASN A 227 -9.54 6.96 30.55
N PRO A 228 -10.47 6.88 31.52
CA PRO A 228 -10.10 7.03 32.91
C PRO A 228 -9.08 5.97 33.35
N PRO A 229 -8.14 6.29 34.26
CA PRO A 229 -7.13 5.32 34.71
C PRO A 229 -7.69 4.02 35.30
N ASP A 230 -8.88 4.06 35.86
CA ASP A 230 -9.61 2.91 36.44
C ASP A 230 -10.41 2.10 35.41
N GLN A 231 -10.55 2.61 34.17
CA GLN A 231 -11.30 1.97 33.09
C GLN A 231 -10.50 1.96 31.76
N PRO A 232 -9.39 1.23 31.68
CA PRO A 232 -8.45 1.31 30.53
C PRO A 232 -9.05 0.82 29.20
N THR A 233 -10.21 0.17 29.20
CA THR A 233 -10.87 -0.35 28.00
C THR A 233 -12.20 0.34 27.67
N ARG A 234 -12.60 1.39 28.39
CA ARG A 234 -13.88 2.09 28.21
C ARG A 234 -14.13 2.52 26.76
N HIS A 235 -13.10 3.01 26.08
CA HIS A 235 -13.20 3.40 24.67
C HIS A 235 -13.70 2.27 23.76
N MET A 236 -13.44 1.00 24.10
CA MET A 236 -13.89 -0.15 23.28
C MET A 236 -15.41 -0.32 23.37
N ASP A 237 -16.00 -0.05 24.52
CA ASP A 237 -17.45 -0.10 24.72
C ASP A 237 -18.13 1.06 23.99
N VAL A 238 -17.58 2.28 24.13
CA VAL A 238 -18.05 3.47 23.39
C VAL A 238 -17.98 3.23 21.87
N ARG A 239 -16.89 2.64 21.37
CA ARG A 239 -16.76 2.30 19.94
C ARG A 239 -17.80 1.27 19.50
N ARG A 240 -18.11 0.27 20.32
CA ARG A 240 -19.14 -0.74 20.02
C ARG A 240 -20.51 -0.09 19.94
N GLU A 241 -20.84 0.80 20.88
CA GLU A 241 -22.12 1.55 20.88
C GLU A 241 -22.28 2.45 19.66
N LEU A 242 -21.18 3.06 19.20
CA LEU A 242 -21.16 3.88 18.01
C LEU A 242 -21.05 3.10 16.68
N GLY A 243 -20.99 1.76 16.74
CA GLY A 243 -20.83 0.91 15.55
C GLY A 243 -19.49 1.05 14.84
N LEU A 244 -18.45 1.56 15.52
CA LEU A 244 -17.12 1.72 14.97
C LEU A 244 -16.35 0.40 15.00
N ARG A 245 -15.39 0.22 14.09
CA ARG A 245 -14.49 -0.95 14.13
C ARG A 245 -13.74 -1.05 15.45
N PRO A 246 -13.36 -2.26 15.90
CA PRO A 246 -12.46 -2.42 17.04
C PRO A 246 -11.15 -1.64 16.82
N GLY A 247 -10.66 -0.92 17.84
CA GLY A 247 -9.46 -0.08 17.74
C GLY A 247 -9.49 1.08 18.72
N GLY A 248 -9.05 2.26 18.31
CA GLY A 248 -8.97 3.45 19.16
C GLY A 248 -7.64 3.57 19.90
N PHE A 249 -6.68 2.67 19.65
CA PHE A 249 -5.35 2.68 20.24
C PHE A 249 -4.33 3.49 19.41
N GLY A 250 -4.70 4.01 18.24
CA GLY A 250 -3.78 4.60 17.28
C GLY A 250 -2.86 5.66 17.84
N ILE A 251 -3.43 6.67 18.52
CA ILE A 251 -2.64 7.75 19.13
C ILE A 251 -1.79 7.22 20.29
N MET A 252 -2.33 6.30 21.10
CA MET A 252 -1.59 5.68 22.20
C MET A 252 -0.44 4.80 21.67
N LEU A 253 -0.68 4.00 20.64
CA LEU A 253 0.37 3.20 19.99
C LEU A 253 1.43 4.12 19.38
N ALA A 254 1.00 5.17 18.70
CA ALA A 254 1.89 6.17 18.13
C ALA A 254 2.83 6.75 19.20
N SER A 255 2.30 7.17 20.35
CA SER A 255 3.11 7.76 21.45
C SER A 255 4.15 6.81 22.07
N GLN A 256 3.99 5.50 21.89
CA GLN A 256 4.94 4.47 22.38
C GLN A 256 6.01 4.10 21.36
N VAL A 257 5.72 4.24 20.07
CA VAL A 257 6.55 3.75 18.97
C VAL A 257 7.34 4.86 18.30
N ILE A 258 6.70 6.01 18.11
CA ILE A 258 7.27 7.17 17.41
C ILE A 258 7.87 8.17 18.40
N ASP A 259 8.84 8.94 17.91
CA ASP A 259 9.59 9.85 18.78
C ASP A 259 8.93 11.23 18.86
N GLU A 260 8.28 11.68 17.77
CA GLU A 260 7.54 12.96 17.75
C GLU A 260 6.21 12.81 17.02
N LEU A 261 5.15 13.43 17.55
CA LEU A 261 3.82 13.53 16.96
C LEU A 261 3.30 14.95 17.08
N VAL A 262 2.98 15.56 15.95
CA VAL A 262 2.50 16.94 15.87
C VAL A 262 1.24 17.00 15.03
N TYR A 263 0.25 17.75 15.49
CA TYR A 263 -0.96 18.09 14.74
C TYR A 263 -0.92 19.54 14.29
N ASN A 264 -1.53 19.84 13.15
CA ASN A 264 -1.82 21.22 12.78
C ASN A 264 -2.95 21.80 13.66
N GLU A 265 -3.19 23.12 13.57
CA GLU A 265 -4.20 23.83 14.39
C GLU A 265 -5.63 23.28 14.21
N LYS A 266 -5.94 22.73 13.03
CA LYS A 266 -7.26 22.15 12.73
C LYS A 266 -7.40 20.69 13.15
N HIS A 267 -6.30 20.04 13.53
CA HIS A 267 -6.23 18.60 13.79
C HIS A 267 -6.70 17.71 12.61
N ASN A 268 -6.55 18.18 11.36
CA ASN A 268 -6.79 17.39 10.14
C ASN A 268 -5.52 17.02 9.39
N GLU A 269 -4.36 17.40 9.92
CA GLU A 269 -3.05 16.96 9.46
C GLU A 269 -2.20 16.60 10.66
N LEU A 270 -1.62 15.42 10.62
CA LEU A 270 -0.66 14.98 11.62
C LEU A 270 0.69 14.72 10.97
N ILE A 271 1.75 14.99 11.67
CA ILE A 271 3.12 14.64 11.31
C ILE A 271 3.68 13.76 12.42
N PHE A 272 4.27 12.63 12.05
CA PHE A 272 5.04 11.85 12.99
C PHE A 272 6.46 11.59 12.50
N VAL A 273 7.39 11.51 13.44
CA VAL A 273 8.80 11.32 13.19
C VAL A 273 9.30 10.10 13.94
N LYS A 274 10.06 9.26 13.27
CA LYS A 274 10.86 8.18 13.87
C LYS A 274 12.32 8.42 13.62
N TYR A 275 13.12 8.58 14.69
CA TYR A 275 14.57 8.65 14.58
C TYR A 275 15.13 7.25 14.32
N ILE A 276 16.08 7.19 13.39
CA ILE A 276 16.77 5.96 13.01
C ILE A 276 18.22 6.15 13.44
N ASP A 277 18.70 5.34 14.37
CA ASP A 277 20.11 5.31 14.67
C ASP A 277 20.88 4.83 13.43
N PRO A 278 21.96 5.54 13.04
CA PRO A 278 22.77 5.07 11.94
C PRO A 278 23.29 3.69 12.32
N SER A 279 22.98 2.68 11.50
CA SER A 279 23.57 1.35 11.66
C SER A 279 25.08 1.52 11.84
N PRO A 280 25.71 0.85 12.84
CA PRO A 280 27.15 0.91 12.97
C PRO A 280 27.75 0.47 11.64
N GLN A 281 28.46 1.38 10.98
CA GLN A 281 29.19 1.05 9.75
C GLN A 281 30.18 -0.08 10.11
N LYS A 282 29.96 -1.25 9.49
CA LYS A 282 30.91 -2.37 9.55
C LYS A 282 32.07 -2.10 8.61
#